data_5f6d2dca0084ea2756d4c6632bf76c7d
#
_entry.id   5f6d2dca0084ea2756d4c6632bf76c7d
#
_cell.length_a   1.000
_cell.length_b   1.000
_cell.length_c   1.000
_cell.angle_alpha   90.00
_cell.angle_beta   90.00
_cell.angle_gamma   90.00
#
_symmetry.space_group_name_H-M   'P 1'
#
loop_
_entity.id
_entity.type
_entity.pdbx_description
1 polymer ?
#
loop_
_entity_poly.entity_id
_entity_poly.type
_entity_poly.pdbx_seq_one_letter_code
_entity_poly.pdbx_strand_id
1 'polypeptide(L)'
;MIDFTPYENLQKIGPQMVVSIMEKVNQGFSDKNVPIPNRIESINYLRSLRKYYFSYFVELFGALKTKFFNNCLHYNENPRIQQISLCFIKEIFDDDDSYRVSNEMVYDIYYEIIQFVEYNNNNVLKEMAKSAIKTMSEKVINDAKIIVLIETLKNADENLCSFIFECFKNAIESLKGYIYLNYNFNDILDKLNLDEASEDYSIKIRRIFHILKNSLDENDKKEIFSNLKLKEDNYSLYQELTS
;
A
#
# COMPACT_ATOMS: atom_id res chain seq x y z
N MET A 1 25.17 -15.32 11.92
CA MET A 1 23.95 -15.29 11.07
C MET A 1 23.43 -13.86 11.15
N ILE A 2 23.34 -13.12 10.04
CA ILE A 2 22.79 -11.74 10.06
C ILE A 2 21.30 -11.90 10.17
N ASP A 3 20.72 -11.44 11.28
CA ASP A 3 19.31 -11.49 11.55
C ASP A 3 18.63 -10.13 11.35
N PHE A 4 17.30 -10.16 11.22
CA PHE A 4 16.49 -8.98 11.22
C PHE A 4 16.60 -8.31 12.61
N THR A 5 17.35 -7.22 12.69
CA THR A 5 17.64 -6.54 13.95
C THR A 5 16.33 -5.94 14.53
N PRO A 6 16.00 -6.13 15.81
CA PRO A 6 14.87 -5.43 16.43
C PRO A 6 14.96 -3.92 16.21
N TYR A 7 13.81 -3.28 15.96
CA TYR A 7 13.79 -1.86 15.54
C TYR A 7 14.44 -0.92 16.57
N GLU A 8 14.24 -1.21 17.84
CA GLU A 8 14.86 -0.48 18.96
C GLU A 8 16.38 -0.58 18.97
N ASN A 9 16.94 -1.69 18.49
CA ASN A 9 18.37 -2.00 18.48
C ASN A 9 19.08 -1.57 17.18
N LEU A 10 18.38 -0.92 16.25
CA LEU A 10 18.98 -0.39 15.03
C LEU A 10 20.06 0.64 15.38
N GLN A 11 21.26 0.43 14.83
CA GLN A 11 22.39 1.33 15.08
C GLN A 11 22.16 2.70 14.45
N LYS A 12 22.47 3.75 15.22
CA LYS A 12 22.52 5.11 14.68
C LYS A 12 23.71 5.23 13.73
N ILE A 13 23.41 5.61 12.50
CA ILE A 13 24.41 5.86 11.47
C ILE A 13 25.04 7.25 11.74
N GLY A 14 26.37 7.35 11.72
CA GLY A 14 27.02 8.66 11.75
C GLY A 14 26.77 9.43 10.43
N PRO A 15 26.56 10.74 10.45
CA PRO A 15 26.26 11.52 9.23
C PRO A 15 27.29 11.31 8.11
N GLN A 16 28.57 11.17 8.47
CA GLN A 16 29.67 10.91 7.52
C GLN A 16 29.59 9.55 6.84
N MET A 17 28.81 8.60 7.37
CA MET A 17 28.66 7.25 6.83
C MET A 17 27.43 7.11 5.90
N VAL A 18 26.56 8.10 5.86
CA VAL A 18 25.27 7.99 5.13
C VAL A 18 25.52 7.66 3.65
N VAL A 19 26.42 8.36 2.96
CA VAL A 19 26.73 8.12 1.55
C VAL A 19 27.26 6.69 1.32
N SER A 20 28.21 6.24 2.13
CA SER A 20 28.74 4.87 2.03
C SER A 20 27.68 3.81 2.27
N ILE A 21 26.72 4.09 3.15
CA ILE A 21 25.59 3.17 3.41
C ILE A 21 24.62 3.16 2.22
N MET A 22 24.33 4.29 1.62
CA MET A 22 23.51 4.35 0.42
C MET A 22 24.11 3.51 -0.72
N GLU A 23 25.44 3.56 -0.90
CA GLU A 23 26.15 2.72 -1.87
C GLU A 23 26.03 1.23 -1.55
N LYS A 24 26.20 0.84 -0.29
CA LYS A 24 26.03 -0.56 0.16
C LYS A 24 24.60 -1.06 -0.08
N VAL A 25 23.59 -0.27 0.24
CA VAL A 25 22.18 -0.61 0.00
C VAL A 25 21.92 -0.81 -1.50
N ASN A 26 22.42 0.08 -2.34
CA ASN A 26 22.30 -0.06 -3.79
C ASN A 26 22.98 -1.33 -4.31
N GLN A 27 24.19 -1.65 -3.81
CA GLN A 27 24.88 -2.89 -4.14
C GLN A 27 24.11 -4.12 -3.65
N GLY A 28 23.55 -4.07 -2.44
CA GLY A 28 22.79 -5.18 -1.84
C GLY A 28 21.53 -5.54 -2.60
N PHE A 29 20.92 -4.62 -3.33
CA PHE A 29 19.75 -4.88 -4.17
C PHE A 29 20.06 -4.91 -5.66
N SER A 30 21.33 -4.88 -6.07
CA SER A 30 21.72 -4.72 -7.49
C SER A 30 21.18 -5.83 -8.39
N ASP A 31 21.25 -7.07 -7.94
CA ASP A 31 20.74 -8.23 -8.68
C ASP A 31 20.40 -9.43 -7.76
N LYS A 32 19.78 -10.47 -8.36
CA LYS A 32 19.35 -11.69 -7.66
C LYS A 32 20.50 -12.59 -7.17
N ASN A 33 21.74 -12.38 -7.60
CA ASN A 33 22.90 -13.18 -7.20
C ASN A 33 23.59 -12.63 -5.95
N VAL A 34 23.21 -11.44 -5.49
CA VAL A 34 23.70 -10.89 -4.23
C VAL A 34 23.37 -11.85 -3.09
N PRO A 35 24.35 -12.24 -2.24
CA PRO A 35 24.10 -13.14 -1.13
C PRO A 35 22.98 -12.65 -0.19
N ILE A 36 22.13 -13.56 0.26
CA ILE A 36 21.01 -13.23 1.17
C ILE A 36 21.44 -12.42 2.41
N PRO A 37 22.55 -12.75 3.11
CA PRO A 37 23.01 -11.93 4.23
C PRO A 37 23.23 -10.45 3.86
N ASN A 38 23.78 -10.16 2.69
CA ASN A 38 24.04 -8.80 2.23
C ASN A 38 22.75 -8.03 1.94
N ARG A 39 21.71 -8.73 1.39
CA ARG A 39 20.39 -8.14 1.18
C ARG A 39 19.72 -7.82 2.52
N ILE A 40 19.81 -8.73 3.51
CA ILE A 40 19.27 -8.51 4.86
C ILE A 40 19.98 -7.33 5.53
N GLU A 41 21.31 -7.23 5.41
CA GLU A 41 22.08 -6.10 5.91
C GLU A 41 21.62 -4.78 5.27
N SER A 42 21.41 -4.80 3.95
CA SER A 42 20.89 -3.62 3.22
C SER A 42 19.49 -3.19 3.68
N ILE A 43 18.60 -4.14 3.99
CA ILE A 43 17.31 -3.84 4.60
C ILE A 43 17.51 -3.21 5.99
N ASN A 44 18.40 -3.73 6.82
CA ASN A 44 18.70 -3.14 8.12
C ASN A 44 19.29 -1.73 8.02
N TYR A 45 20.10 -1.44 7.00
CA TYR A 45 20.56 -0.08 6.71
C TYR A 45 19.41 0.85 6.28
N LEU A 46 18.50 0.41 5.42
CA LEU A 46 17.30 1.19 5.08
C LEU A 46 16.44 1.51 6.31
N ARG A 47 16.26 0.52 7.20
CA ARG A 47 15.55 0.71 8.47
C ARG A 47 16.24 1.73 9.37
N SER A 48 17.57 1.70 9.43
CA SER A 48 18.35 2.69 10.19
C SER A 48 18.26 4.08 9.56
N LEU A 49 18.32 4.19 8.24
CA LEU A 49 18.08 5.47 7.53
C LEU A 49 16.67 5.99 7.81
N ARG A 50 15.65 5.14 7.73
CA ARG A 50 14.27 5.52 8.05
C ARG A 50 14.15 6.08 9.46
N LYS A 51 14.74 5.40 10.44
CA LYS A 51 14.69 5.79 11.87
C LYS A 51 15.40 7.11 12.17
N TYR A 52 16.55 7.37 11.56
CA TYR A 52 17.43 8.48 11.95
C TYR A 52 17.60 9.57 10.88
N TYR A 53 17.30 9.25 9.60
CA TYR A 53 17.53 10.10 8.44
C TYR A 53 16.43 9.93 7.39
N PHE A 54 15.19 10.22 7.77
CA PHE A 54 14.00 9.91 6.97
C PHE A 54 14.05 10.45 5.52
N SER A 55 14.58 11.65 5.30
CA SER A 55 14.70 12.21 3.94
C SER A 55 15.61 11.39 3.03
N TYR A 56 16.77 10.94 3.55
CA TYR A 56 17.64 10.04 2.80
C TYR A 56 17.01 8.66 2.55
N PHE A 57 16.22 8.16 3.51
CA PHE A 57 15.46 6.94 3.32
C PHE A 57 14.47 7.07 2.16
N VAL A 58 13.65 8.12 2.13
CA VAL A 58 12.65 8.33 1.06
C VAL A 58 13.31 8.44 -0.30
N GLU A 59 14.38 9.22 -0.43
CA GLU A 59 15.13 9.37 -1.67
C GLU A 59 15.72 8.03 -2.15
N LEU A 60 16.46 7.34 -1.27
CA LEU A 60 17.13 6.10 -1.61
C LEU A 60 16.14 4.97 -1.91
N PHE A 61 15.15 4.78 -1.05
CA PHE A 61 14.16 3.72 -1.24
C PHE A 61 13.30 3.99 -2.47
N GLY A 62 12.91 5.24 -2.73
CA GLY A 62 12.23 5.63 -3.96
C GLY A 62 13.00 5.25 -5.22
N ALA A 63 14.33 5.45 -5.22
CA ALA A 63 15.18 5.05 -6.34
C ALA A 63 15.41 3.52 -6.47
N LEU A 64 15.33 2.78 -5.36
CA LEU A 64 15.66 1.35 -5.30
C LEU A 64 14.45 0.42 -5.14
N LYS A 65 13.24 0.94 -4.97
CA LYS A 65 12.03 0.15 -4.68
C LYS A 65 11.84 -1.02 -5.65
N THR A 66 11.97 -0.80 -6.95
CA THR A 66 11.82 -1.86 -7.95
C THR A 66 12.86 -2.97 -7.80
N LYS A 67 14.12 -2.62 -7.52
CA LYS A 67 15.17 -3.62 -7.25
C LYS A 67 14.89 -4.40 -5.97
N PHE A 68 14.43 -3.71 -4.93
CA PHE A 68 14.03 -4.34 -3.67
C PHE A 68 12.87 -5.32 -3.89
N PHE A 69 11.81 -4.92 -4.59
CA PHE A 69 10.69 -5.81 -4.88
C PHE A 69 11.15 -7.05 -5.64
N ASN A 70 11.86 -6.89 -6.75
CA ASN A 70 12.30 -8.00 -7.59
C ASN A 70 13.29 -8.95 -6.89
N ASN A 71 14.24 -8.38 -6.13
CA ASN A 71 15.37 -9.16 -5.60
C ASN A 71 15.18 -9.58 -4.13
N CYS A 72 14.14 -9.08 -3.43
CA CYS A 72 13.87 -9.43 -2.04
C CYS A 72 12.42 -9.89 -1.85
N LEU A 73 11.41 -9.06 -2.15
CA LEU A 73 10.00 -9.40 -1.90
C LEU A 73 9.55 -10.58 -2.79
N HIS A 74 9.77 -10.49 -4.11
CA HIS A 74 9.36 -11.52 -5.07
C HIS A 74 10.43 -12.61 -5.31
N TYR A 75 11.48 -12.66 -4.49
CA TYR A 75 12.52 -13.66 -4.61
C TYR A 75 12.09 -15.02 -4.05
N ASN A 76 11.47 -15.84 -4.89
CA ASN A 76 10.80 -17.09 -4.51
C ASN A 76 11.73 -18.19 -3.99
N GLU A 77 13.06 -18.09 -4.24
CA GLU A 77 14.03 -19.11 -3.81
C GLU A 77 14.33 -19.07 -2.29
N ASN A 78 13.93 -17.99 -1.59
CA ASN A 78 14.21 -17.86 -0.17
C ASN A 78 13.08 -17.19 0.62
N PRO A 79 12.20 -17.98 1.29
CA PRO A 79 11.09 -17.47 2.08
C PRO A 79 11.51 -16.51 3.21
N ARG A 80 12.75 -16.62 3.72
CA ARG A 80 13.24 -15.74 4.79
C ARG A 80 13.44 -14.31 4.33
N ILE A 81 14.00 -14.08 3.12
CA ILE A 81 14.15 -12.71 2.62
C ILE A 81 12.79 -12.09 2.32
N GLN A 82 11.83 -12.88 1.84
CA GLN A 82 10.45 -12.44 1.65
C GLN A 82 9.81 -12.02 2.97
N GLN A 83 9.94 -12.83 4.01
CA GLN A 83 9.45 -12.53 5.36
C GLN A 83 10.05 -11.23 5.89
N ILE A 84 11.36 -11.05 5.80
CA ILE A 84 12.08 -9.85 6.25
C ILE A 84 11.62 -8.62 5.45
N SER A 85 11.39 -8.77 4.14
CA SER A 85 10.88 -7.70 3.28
C SER A 85 9.48 -7.25 3.70
N LEU A 86 8.57 -8.19 4.01
CA LEU A 86 7.23 -7.88 4.50
C LEU A 86 7.25 -7.19 5.87
N CYS A 87 8.11 -7.63 6.79
CA CYS A 87 8.31 -6.97 8.07
C CYS A 87 8.81 -5.53 7.89
N PHE A 88 9.78 -5.31 7.01
CA PHE A 88 10.29 -3.98 6.69
C PHE A 88 9.20 -3.08 6.08
N ILE A 89 8.44 -3.58 5.12
CA ILE A 89 7.34 -2.83 4.52
C ILE A 89 6.32 -2.42 5.59
N LYS A 90 5.94 -3.35 6.47
CA LYS A 90 5.03 -3.03 7.57
C LYS A 90 5.59 -1.91 8.46
N GLU A 91 6.88 -1.96 8.80
CA GLU A 91 7.53 -0.92 9.59
C GLU A 91 7.51 0.46 8.91
N ILE A 92 7.56 0.54 7.56
CA ILE A 92 7.47 1.83 6.84
C ILE A 92 6.20 2.60 7.23
N PHE A 93 5.11 1.90 7.53
CA PHE A 93 3.81 2.49 7.78
C PHE A 93 3.32 2.37 9.23
N ASP A 94 4.12 1.79 10.12
CA ASP A 94 3.70 1.56 11.50
C ASP A 94 3.89 2.78 12.41
N ASP A 95 4.69 3.77 11.99
CA ASP A 95 4.96 5.01 12.73
C ASP A 95 4.14 6.19 12.23
N ASP A 96 4.05 7.23 13.07
CA ASP A 96 3.34 8.50 12.78
C ASP A 96 3.92 9.26 11.59
N ASP A 97 5.14 8.94 11.12
CA ASP A 97 5.78 9.55 9.95
C ASP A 97 5.27 9.00 8.59
N SER A 98 4.31 8.10 8.58
CA SER A 98 3.76 7.51 7.34
C SER A 98 3.18 8.54 6.36
N TYR A 99 2.71 9.71 6.86
CA TYR A 99 2.22 10.83 6.04
C TYR A 99 3.30 11.47 5.17
N ARG A 100 4.59 11.23 5.45
CA ARG A 100 5.73 11.77 4.70
C ARG A 100 6.14 10.91 3.50
N VAL A 101 5.50 9.76 3.33
CA VAL A 101 5.71 8.87 2.17
C VAL A 101 4.88 9.40 1.00
N SER A 102 5.49 9.51 -0.18
CA SER A 102 4.80 10.03 -1.37
C SER A 102 3.65 9.12 -1.84
N ASN A 103 2.66 9.69 -2.53
CA ASN A 103 1.54 8.97 -3.12
C ASN A 103 2.03 7.84 -4.04
N GLU A 104 3.02 8.12 -4.88
CA GLU A 104 3.62 7.14 -5.79
C GLU A 104 4.22 5.95 -5.03
N MET A 105 4.98 6.22 -3.96
CA MET A 105 5.58 5.16 -3.15
C MET A 105 4.52 4.31 -2.44
N VAL A 106 3.46 4.93 -1.92
CA VAL A 106 2.33 4.23 -1.31
C VAL A 106 1.66 3.33 -2.34
N TYR A 107 1.36 3.87 -3.54
CA TYR A 107 0.75 3.12 -4.63
C TYR A 107 1.58 1.89 -5.00
N ASP A 108 2.88 2.07 -5.28
CA ASP A 108 3.76 0.99 -5.70
C ASP A 108 3.88 -0.11 -4.64
N ILE A 109 4.04 0.26 -3.36
CA ILE A 109 4.14 -0.72 -2.28
C ILE A 109 2.84 -1.52 -2.14
N TYR A 110 1.68 -0.87 -2.20
CA TYR A 110 0.40 -1.56 -2.15
C TYR A 110 0.25 -2.54 -3.31
N TYR A 111 0.52 -2.07 -4.52
CA TYR A 111 0.42 -2.88 -5.72
C TYR A 111 1.29 -4.14 -5.62
N GLU A 112 2.55 -4.00 -5.25
CA GLU A 112 3.50 -5.10 -5.15
C GLU A 112 3.13 -6.11 -4.04
N ILE A 113 2.60 -5.64 -2.90
CA ILE A 113 2.17 -6.56 -1.83
C ILE A 113 0.90 -7.29 -2.23
N ILE A 114 -0.03 -6.65 -2.92
CA ILE A 114 -1.24 -7.30 -3.42
C ILE A 114 -0.88 -8.38 -4.44
N GLN A 115 0.01 -8.07 -5.40
CA GLN A 115 0.55 -9.05 -6.34
C GLN A 115 1.22 -10.23 -5.59
N PHE A 116 1.94 -9.94 -4.52
CA PHE A 116 2.52 -10.97 -3.68
C PHE A 116 1.47 -11.88 -3.02
N VAL A 117 0.36 -11.31 -2.51
CA VAL A 117 -0.77 -12.09 -1.95
C VAL A 117 -1.40 -12.98 -3.02
N GLU A 118 -1.55 -12.47 -4.24
CA GLU A 118 -2.19 -13.20 -5.34
C GLU A 118 -1.34 -14.39 -5.80
N TYR A 119 -0.06 -14.16 -6.06
CA TYR A 119 0.80 -15.14 -6.74
C TYR A 119 1.70 -16.00 -5.82
N ASN A 120 1.83 -15.67 -4.54
CA ASN A 120 2.67 -16.46 -3.64
C ASN A 120 1.93 -17.74 -3.19
N ASN A 121 2.62 -18.88 -3.18
CA ASN A 121 2.05 -20.16 -2.76
C ASN A 121 2.21 -20.45 -1.25
N ASN A 122 2.95 -19.63 -0.52
CA ASN A 122 3.19 -19.82 0.92
C ASN A 122 2.14 -19.07 1.74
N ASN A 123 1.21 -19.80 2.34
CA ASN A 123 0.11 -19.23 3.12
C ASN A 123 0.58 -18.36 4.30
N VAL A 124 1.69 -18.71 4.96
CA VAL A 124 2.23 -17.90 6.08
C VAL A 124 2.66 -16.53 5.56
N LEU A 125 3.36 -16.50 4.44
CA LEU A 125 3.81 -15.24 3.82
C LEU A 125 2.62 -14.44 3.26
N LYS A 126 1.59 -15.11 2.72
CA LYS A 126 0.34 -14.43 2.31
C LYS A 126 -0.32 -13.72 3.50
N GLU A 127 -0.45 -14.39 4.63
CA GLU A 127 -1.06 -13.76 5.81
C GLU A 127 -0.21 -12.60 6.38
N MET A 128 1.12 -12.71 6.30
CA MET A 128 2.00 -11.58 6.64
C MET A 128 1.81 -10.40 5.68
N ALA A 129 1.70 -10.65 4.39
CA ALA A 129 1.43 -9.63 3.38
C ALA A 129 0.07 -8.96 3.61
N LYS A 130 -0.99 -9.73 3.86
CA LYS A 130 -2.32 -9.21 4.23
C LYS A 130 -2.25 -8.35 5.50
N SER A 131 -1.49 -8.77 6.52
CA SER A 131 -1.28 -7.98 7.73
C SER A 131 -0.61 -6.63 7.42
N ALA A 132 0.36 -6.60 6.50
CA ALA A 132 1.00 -5.35 6.07
C ALA A 132 0.01 -4.43 5.36
N ILE A 133 -0.78 -4.94 4.40
CA ILE A 133 -1.82 -4.17 3.70
C ILE A 133 -2.85 -3.60 4.68
N LYS A 134 -3.28 -4.41 5.66
CA LYS A 134 -4.23 -3.95 6.69
C LYS A 134 -3.65 -2.79 7.51
N THR A 135 -2.40 -2.91 7.99
CA THR A 135 -1.70 -1.82 8.70
C THR A 135 -1.64 -0.56 7.85
N MET A 136 -1.27 -0.69 6.57
CA MET A 136 -1.24 0.44 5.63
C MET A 136 -2.63 1.07 5.46
N SER A 137 -3.68 0.27 5.33
CA SER A 137 -5.05 0.74 5.16
C SER A 137 -5.53 1.55 6.38
N GLU A 138 -5.13 1.16 7.56
CA GLU A 138 -5.50 1.82 8.82
C GLU A 138 -4.68 3.09 9.11
N LYS A 139 -3.39 3.09 8.77
CA LYS A 139 -2.44 4.12 9.25
C LYS A 139 -2.05 5.15 8.18
N VAL A 140 -2.06 4.79 6.91
CA VAL A 140 -1.62 5.70 5.84
C VAL A 140 -2.71 6.73 5.55
N ILE A 141 -2.41 8.01 5.77
CA ILE A 141 -3.30 9.14 5.41
C ILE A 141 -2.95 9.56 3.98
N ASN A 142 -3.42 8.79 3.00
CA ASN A 142 -3.10 9.01 1.59
C ASN A 142 -4.16 8.33 0.70
N ASP A 143 -4.62 9.02 -0.36
CA ASP A 143 -5.64 8.53 -1.30
C ASP A 143 -5.12 7.47 -2.26
N ALA A 144 -3.83 7.43 -2.52
CA ALA A 144 -3.23 6.42 -3.39
C ALA A 144 -3.63 4.99 -2.97
N LYS A 145 -3.81 4.74 -1.66
CA LYS A 145 -4.29 3.46 -1.14
C LYS A 145 -5.70 3.11 -1.65
N ILE A 146 -6.58 4.09 -1.77
CA ILE A 146 -7.95 3.90 -2.26
C ILE A 146 -7.92 3.52 -3.73
N ILE A 147 -7.12 4.23 -4.52
CA ILE A 147 -6.99 3.99 -5.97
C ILE A 147 -6.50 2.56 -6.24
N VAL A 148 -5.43 2.13 -5.57
CA VAL A 148 -4.88 0.78 -5.74
C VAL A 148 -5.89 -0.30 -5.35
N LEU A 149 -6.60 -0.13 -4.23
CA LEU A 149 -7.61 -1.11 -3.79
C LEU A 149 -8.73 -1.25 -4.82
N ILE A 150 -9.19 -0.15 -5.41
CA ILE A 150 -10.21 -0.15 -6.47
C ILE A 150 -9.68 -0.84 -7.74
N GLU A 151 -8.50 -0.46 -8.20
CA GLU A 151 -7.90 -1.03 -9.42
C GLU A 151 -7.68 -2.54 -9.29
N THR A 152 -7.28 -3.00 -8.11
CA THR A 152 -7.10 -4.42 -7.84
C THR A 152 -8.40 -5.21 -7.93
N LEU A 153 -9.54 -4.63 -7.55
CA LEU A 153 -10.83 -5.31 -7.58
C LEU A 153 -11.23 -5.79 -8.98
N LYS A 154 -10.74 -5.16 -10.05
CA LYS A 154 -11.08 -5.56 -11.43
C LYS A 154 -10.79 -7.04 -11.70
N ASN A 155 -9.64 -7.52 -11.20
CA ASN A 155 -9.14 -8.86 -11.50
C ASN A 155 -9.14 -9.80 -10.29
N ALA A 156 -9.54 -9.31 -9.10
CA ALA A 156 -9.51 -10.08 -7.87
C ALA A 156 -10.51 -11.24 -7.88
N ASP A 157 -10.08 -12.42 -7.42
CA ASP A 157 -10.98 -13.53 -7.10
C ASP A 157 -11.86 -13.22 -5.87
N GLU A 158 -12.82 -14.08 -5.55
CA GLU A 158 -13.78 -13.86 -4.46
C GLU A 158 -13.10 -13.72 -3.09
N ASN A 159 -12.03 -14.49 -2.83
CA ASN A 159 -11.30 -14.45 -1.57
C ASN A 159 -10.51 -13.14 -1.42
N LEU A 160 -9.83 -12.73 -2.49
CA LEU A 160 -9.09 -11.48 -2.53
C LEU A 160 -10.04 -10.28 -2.47
N CYS A 161 -11.19 -10.33 -3.15
CA CYS A 161 -12.24 -9.31 -3.08
C CYS A 161 -12.70 -9.05 -1.65
N SER A 162 -13.01 -10.11 -0.90
CA SER A 162 -13.48 -9.97 0.49
C SER A 162 -12.43 -9.28 1.37
N PHE A 163 -11.16 -9.62 1.20
CA PHE A 163 -10.06 -8.98 1.89
C PHE A 163 -9.88 -7.51 1.47
N ILE A 164 -9.95 -7.19 0.17
CA ILE A 164 -9.84 -5.82 -0.34
C ILE A 164 -10.98 -4.94 0.18
N PHE A 165 -12.21 -5.45 0.28
CA PHE A 165 -13.33 -4.68 0.85
C PHE A 165 -13.11 -4.36 2.32
N GLU A 166 -12.54 -5.26 3.12
CA GLU A 166 -12.16 -4.97 4.51
C GLU A 166 -11.10 -3.85 4.56
N CYS A 167 -10.06 -3.97 3.73
CA CYS A 167 -9.01 -2.95 3.65
C CYS A 167 -9.55 -1.61 3.17
N PHE A 168 -10.46 -1.59 2.19
CA PHE A 168 -11.10 -0.39 1.70
C PHE A 168 -11.91 0.30 2.80
N LYS A 169 -12.70 -0.45 3.57
CA LYS A 169 -13.44 0.08 4.71
C LYS A 169 -12.49 0.74 5.72
N ASN A 170 -11.42 0.06 6.12
CA ASN A 170 -10.42 0.60 7.04
C ASN A 170 -9.74 1.85 6.48
N ALA A 171 -9.45 1.85 5.17
CA ALA A 171 -8.86 2.99 4.48
C ALA A 171 -9.79 4.22 4.51
N ILE A 172 -11.08 4.06 4.26
CA ILE A 172 -12.06 5.14 4.35
C ILE A 172 -12.21 5.64 5.79
N GLU A 173 -12.28 4.73 6.75
CA GLU A 173 -12.37 5.10 8.18
C GLU A 173 -11.15 5.89 8.66
N SER A 174 -9.94 5.57 8.18
CA SER A 174 -8.72 6.29 8.53
C SER A 174 -8.61 7.67 7.86
N LEU A 175 -9.36 7.92 6.79
CA LEU A 175 -9.40 9.18 6.07
C LEU A 175 -10.53 10.11 6.54
N LYS A 176 -11.36 9.68 7.50
CA LYS A 176 -12.42 10.55 8.05
C LYS A 176 -11.86 11.89 8.52
N GLY A 177 -12.46 12.98 8.06
CA GLY A 177 -12.03 14.36 8.33
C GLY A 177 -10.90 14.88 7.42
N TYR A 178 -10.28 14.03 6.60
CA TYR A 178 -9.27 14.41 5.60
C TYR A 178 -9.80 14.36 4.16
N ILE A 179 -10.95 13.72 3.94
CA ILE A 179 -11.55 13.49 2.61
C ILE A 179 -11.81 14.82 1.89
N TYR A 180 -12.18 15.88 2.62
CA TYR A 180 -12.44 17.20 2.07
C TYR A 180 -11.22 18.00 1.66
N LEU A 181 -10.09 17.80 2.34
CA LEU A 181 -8.98 18.73 2.24
C LEU A 181 -8.01 18.41 1.10
N ASN A 182 -7.96 17.16 0.64
CA ASN A 182 -6.88 16.70 -0.22
C ASN A 182 -7.28 15.80 -1.40
N TYR A 183 -8.56 15.43 -1.55
CA TYR A 183 -8.89 14.34 -2.48
C TYR A 183 -9.89 14.77 -3.53
N ASN A 184 -9.47 14.59 -4.77
CA ASN A 184 -10.39 14.66 -5.90
C ASN A 184 -11.15 13.33 -5.98
N PHE A 185 -12.23 13.21 -5.18
CA PHE A 185 -13.10 12.04 -5.19
C PHE A 185 -13.69 11.78 -6.58
N ASN A 186 -13.77 12.82 -7.43
CA ASN A 186 -14.17 12.69 -8.83
C ASN A 186 -13.17 11.83 -9.61
N ASP A 187 -11.86 11.93 -9.36
CA ASP A 187 -10.86 11.07 -10.02
C ASP A 187 -11.02 9.60 -9.60
N ILE A 188 -11.44 9.36 -8.36
CA ILE A 188 -11.77 8.00 -7.88
C ILE A 188 -13.03 7.49 -8.57
N LEU A 189 -14.07 8.32 -8.67
CA LEU A 189 -15.33 7.98 -9.35
C LEU A 189 -15.12 7.79 -10.87
N ASP A 190 -14.23 8.56 -11.49
CA ASP A 190 -13.90 8.42 -12.91
C ASP A 190 -13.17 7.11 -13.21
N LYS A 191 -12.38 6.62 -12.26
CA LYS A 191 -11.74 5.30 -12.35
C LYS A 191 -12.72 4.14 -12.13
N LEU A 192 -13.86 4.40 -11.48
CA LEU A 192 -14.97 3.46 -11.34
C LEU A 192 -15.88 3.49 -12.57
N ASN A 193 -15.31 3.48 -13.79
CA ASN A 193 -16.06 3.53 -15.03
C ASN A 193 -17.06 2.36 -15.12
N LEU A 194 -18.36 2.64 -14.86
CA LEU A 194 -19.44 1.65 -14.85
C LEU A 194 -19.85 1.25 -16.27
N ASP A 195 -19.62 2.12 -17.26
CA ASP A 195 -20.12 1.92 -18.63
C ASP A 195 -19.35 0.84 -19.38
N GLU A 196 -18.11 0.58 -18.99
CA GLU A 196 -17.26 -0.47 -19.55
C GLU A 196 -17.11 -1.69 -18.61
N ALA A 197 -17.82 -1.67 -17.48
CA ALA A 197 -17.67 -2.68 -16.45
C ALA A 197 -18.37 -3.99 -16.85
N SER A 198 -17.67 -5.12 -16.69
CA SER A 198 -18.31 -6.42 -16.67
C SER A 198 -19.36 -6.49 -15.56
N GLU A 199 -20.35 -7.38 -15.69
CA GLU A 199 -21.38 -7.56 -14.67
C GLU A 199 -20.78 -7.84 -13.27
N ASP A 200 -19.74 -8.69 -13.20
CA ASP A 200 -19.00 -8.98 -11.96
C ASP A 200 -18.34 -7.74 -11.36
N TYR A 201 -17.70 -6.90 -12.18
CA TYR A 201 -17.08 -5.67 -11.70
C TYR A 201 -18.11 -4.64 -11.24
N SER A 202 -19.26 -4.57 -11.89
CA SER A 202 -20.36 -3.69 -11.47
C SER A 202 -20.88 -4.04 -10.08
N ILE A 203 -21.00 -5.34 -9.76
CA ILE A 203 -21.36 -5.80 -8.41
C ILE A 203 -20.31 -5.37 -7.38
N LYS A 204 -19.02 -5.50 -7.70
CA LYS A 204 -17.92 -5.07 -6.83
C LYS A 204 -17.95 -3.57 -6.57
N ILE A 205 -18.21 -2.76 -7.59
CA ILE A 205 -18.36 -1.31 -7.47
C ILE A 205 -19.54 -0.93 -6.58
N ARG A 206 -20.72 -1.55 -6.77
CA ARG A 206 -21.89 -1.30 -5.90
C ARG A 206 -21.55 -1.56 -4.43
N ARG A 207 -20.78 -2.60 -4.14
CA ARG A 207 -20.33 -2.90 -2.77
C ARG A 207 -19.39 -1.81 -2.21
N ILE A 208 -18.51 -1.22 -3.03
CA ILE A 208 -17.70 -0.05 -2.65
C ILE A 208 -18.59 1.11 -2.22
N PHE A 209 -19.60 1.44 -3.03
CA PHE A 209 -20.53 2.52 -2.71
C PHE A 209 -21.32 2.25 -1.42
N HIS A 210 -21.73 1.02 -1.16
CA HIS A 210 -22.35 0.66 0.12
C HIS A 210 -21.40 0.85 1.31
N ILE A 211 -20.12 0.53 1.15
CA ILE A 211 -19.11 0.80 2.18
C ILE A 211 -18.99 2.30 2.41
N LEU A 212 -18.89 3.12 1.36
CA LEU A 212 -18.85 4.58 1.44
C LEU A 212 -20.09 5.12 2.17
N LYS A 213 -21.30 4.72 1.75
CA LYS A 213 -22.55 5.12 2.40
C LYS A 213 -22.55 4.84 3.90
N ASN A 214 -22.00 3.72 4.34
CA ASN A 214 -22.02 3.30 5.74
C ASN A 214 -20.85 3.86 6.56
N SER A 215 -19.76 4.26 5.92
CA SER A 215 -18.54 4.70 6.62
C SER A 215 -18.39 6.22 6.68
N LEU A 216 -19.03 6.98 5.78
CA LEU A 216 -18.94 8.43 5.71
C LEU A 216 -19.99 9.12 6.59
N ASP A 217 -19.68 10.34 7.04
CA ASP A 217 -20.68 11.18 7.69
C ASP A 217 -21.66 11.79 6.66
N GLU A 218 -22.73 12.45 7.15
CA GLU A 218 -23.80 12.96 6.29
C GLU A 218 -23.36 14.12 5.36
N ASN A 219 -22.32 14.85 5.73
CA ASN A 219 -21.79 15.93 4.91
C ASN A 219 -20.92 15.36 3.78
N ASP A 220 -20.05 14.41 4.11
CA ASP A 220 -19.22 13.67 3.15
C ASP A 220 -20.07 12.95 2.12
N LYS A 221 -21.16 12.29 2.59
CA LYS A 221 -22.14 11.63 1.71
C LYS A 221 -22.78 12.60 0.73
N LYS A 222 -23.26 13.76 1.21
CA LYS A 222 -23.92 14.74 0.36
C LYS A 222 -23.00 15.23 -0.76
N GLU A 223 -21.74 15.49 -0.47
CA GLU A 223 -20.79 15.95 -1.46
C GLU A 223 -20.46 14.88 -2.49
N ILE A 224 -20.08 13.68 -2.03
CA ILE A 224 -19.73 12.56 -2.91
C ILE A 224 -20.93 12.16 -3.79
N PHE A 225 -22.12 12.03 -3.21
CA PHE A 225 -23.29 11.59 -3.97
C PHE A 225 -23.88 12.70 -4.84
N SER A 226 -23.68 14.01 -4.52
CA SER A 226 -24.05 15.09 -5.42
C SER A 226 -23.18 15.09 -6.68
N ASN A 227 -21.90 14.75 -6.57
CA ASN A 227 -21.01 14.60 -7.72
C ASN A 227 -21.39 13.40 -8.60
N LEU A 228 -21.87 12.29 -8.01
CA LEU A 228 -22.44 11.16 -8.77
C LEU A 228 -23.69 11.56 -9.56
N LYS A 229 -24.55 12.41 -8.99
CA LYS A 229 -25.78 12.87 -9.65
C LYS A 229 -25.52 13.66 -10.93
N LEU A 230 -24.37 14.34 -11.02
CA LEU A 230 -23.99 15.11 -12.22
C LEU A 230 -23.60 14.22 -13.40
N LYS A 231 -23.38 12.92 -13.18
CA LYS A 231 -23.13 11.93 -14.24
C LYS A 231 -24.44 11.22 -14.57
N GLU A 232 -25.05 11.55 -15.72
CA GLU A 232 -26.34 10.99 -16.17
C GLU A 232 -26.35 9.46 -16.15
N ASP A 233 -25.21 8.83 -16.46
CA ASP A 233 -25.06 7.38 -16.55
C ASP A 233 -25.10 6.67 -15.18
N ASN A 234 -24.93 7.39 -14.09
CA ASN A 234 -24.94 6.84 -12.72
C ASN A 234 -26.19 7.16 -11.91
N TYR A 235 -27.26 7.67 -12.57
CA TYR A 235 -28.45 8.13 -11.86
C TYR A 235 -29.17 7.01 -11.08
N SER A 236 -29.24 5.81 -11.62
CA SER A 236 -29.83 4.67 -10.92
C SER A 236 -29.06 4.30 -9.63
N LEU A 237 -27.74 4.32 -9.70
CA LEU A 237 -26.87 4.08 -8.55
C LEU A 237 -27.00 5.20 -7.50
N TYR A 238 -27.09 6.45 -7.97
CA TYR A 238 -27.35 7.59 -7.08
C TYR A 238 -28.67 7.43 -6.32
N GLN A 239 -29.75 7.02 -6.99
CA GLN A 239 -31.05 6.78 -6.32
C GLN A 239 -30.96 5.67 -5.28
N GLU A 240 -30.28 4.55 -5.60
CA GLU A 240 -30.09 3.43 -4.68
C GLU A 240 -29.30 3.86 -3.43
N LEU A 241 -28.31 4.76 -3.57
CA LEU A 241 -27.44 5.19 -2.47
C LEU A 241 -28.06 6.29 -1.60
N THR A 242 -29.00 7.08 -2.14
CA THR A 242 -29.64 8.20 -1.43
C THR A 242 -31.01 7.86 -0.87
N SER A 243 -31.57 6.72 -1.25
CA SER A 243 -32.79 6.16 -0.63
C SER A 243 -32.46 5.39 0.66
#